data_ef1953570357d4cdf28031f336235d23
#
_entry.id   ef1953570357d4cdf28031f336235d23
#
_cell.length_a   1.000
_cell.length_b   1.000
_cell.length_c   1.000
_cell.angle_alpha   90.00
_cell.angle_beta   90.00
_cell.angle_gamma   90.00
#
_symmetry.space_group_name_H-M   'P 1'
#
loop_
_entity.id
_entity.type
_entity.pdbx_description
1 polymer ?
#
loop_
_entity_poly.entity_id
_entity_poly.type
_entity_poly.pdbx_seq_one_letter_code
_entity_poly.pdbx_strand_id
1 'polypeptide(L)'
;FLYFEYNVAKERQYRHGGAYYVVSPFAMTWDDENYYLVAYDSKAGIIKHYRVDKMEKISTLDEERDGQEVYQALDMAVYTRKTFGMFTGEEIKVQMRFENHLVGAVLDRLGSEVFIVPDGPAHFTVRTDVVVSPQFFAWVLGFGPQAQIIGPDHVVEGMKDHISSVAALYSPQA
;
A
#
# COMPACT_ATOMS: atom_id res chain seq x y z
N PHE A 1 7.78 7.09 -20.50
CA PHE A 1 8.66 5.97 -20.16
C PHE A 1 8.05 4.63 -20.53
N LEU A 2 8.90 3.62 -20.72
CA LEU A 2 8.49 2.21 -20.76
C LEU A 2 8.52 1.64 -19.35
N TYR A 3 7.59 0.73 -19.02
CA TYR A 3 7.56 0.06 -17.72
C TYR A 3 7.65 -1.45 -17.89
N PHE A 4 8.55 -2.10 -17.15
CA PHE A 4 8.78 -3.54 -17.26
C PHE A 4 8.67 -4.27 -15.94
N GLU A 5 8.46 -5.57 -16.03
CA GLU A 5 8.58 -6.53 -14.93
C GLU A 5 9.56 -7.64 -15.34
N TYR A 6 10.04 -8.40 -14.37
CA TYR A 6 10.85 -9.58 -14.66
C TYR A 6 9.97 -10.83 -14.71
N ASN A 7 10.21 -11.68 -15.70
CA ASN A 7 9.68 -13.04 -15.72
C ASN A 7 10.52 -13.97 -14.82
N VAL A 8 10.14 -15.25 -14.73
CA VAL A 8 10.86 -16.28 -13.95
C VAL A 8 12.28 -16.54 -14.47
N ALA A 9 12.57 -16.25 -15.74
CA ALA A 9 13.90 -16.32 -16.33
C ALA A 9 14.74 -15.06 -16.08
N LYS A 10 14.24 -14.10 -15.30
CA LYS A 10 14.82 -12.77 -15.03
C LYS A 10 14.97 -11.89 -16.28
N GLU A 11 14.16 -12.13 -17.29
CA GLU A 11 14.10 -11.31 -18.50
C GLU A 11 13.04 -10.21 -18.32
N ARG A 12 13.29 -9.04 -18.92
CA ARG A 12 12.36 -7.91 -18.87
C ARG A 12 11.16 -8.15 -19.76
N GLN A 13 9.98 -8.04 -19.19
CA GLN A 13 8.71 -8.05 -19.91
C GLN A 13 8.07 -6.67 -19.81
N TYR A 14 7.96 -5.97 -20.93
CA TYR A 14 7.33 -4.65 -20.95
C TYR A 14 5.82 -4.77 -20.81
N ARG A 15 5.28 -4.02 -19.85
CA ARG A 15 3.83 -3.90 -19.68
C ARG A 15 3.19 -3.24 -20.90
N HIS A 16 1.91 -3.49 -21.12
CA HIS A 16 1.12 -2.97 -22.23
C HIS A 16 1.77 -3.20 -23.61
N GLY A 17 2.46 -4.33 -23.79
CA GLY A 17 3.12 -4.64 -25.06
C GLY A 17 4.23 -3.66 -25.45
N GLY A 18 4.83 -2.95 -24.48
CA GLY A 18 5.87 -1.95 -24.72
C GLY A 18 5.34 -0.57 -25.11
N ALA A 19 4.06 -0.30 -24.84
CA ALA A 19 3.54 1.06 -25.01
C ALA A 19 4.10 2.00 -23.93
N TYR A 20 4.31 3.26 -24.31
CA TYR A 20 4.78 4.29 -23.38
C TYR A 20 3.69 4.67 -22.37
N TYR A 21 4.12 4.81 -21.14
CA TYR A 21 3.35 5.47 -20.10
C TYR A 21 3.60 6.97 -20.19
N VAL A 22 2.53 7.74 -20.34
CA VAL A 22 2.53 9.20 -20.28
C VAL A 22 1.81 9.59 -19.00
N VAL A 23 2.51 10.25 -18.09
CA VAL A 23 2.00 10.60 -16.76
C VAL A 23 2.53 11.96 -16.33
N SER A 24 1.82 12.63 -15.43
CA SER A 24 2.24 13.89 -14.83
C SER A 24 2.97 13.64 -13.51
N PRO A 25 4.30 13.81 -13.43
CA PRO A 25 5.08 13.54 -12.23
C PRO A 25 4.90 14.64 -11.19
N PHE A 26 4.73 14.26 -9.91
CA PHE A 26 4.57 15.20 -8.80
C PHE A 26 5.59 15.03 -7.69
N ALA A 27 5.91 13.79 -7.30
CA ALA A 27 6.83 13.53 -6.20
C ALA A 27 7.57 12.20 -6.40
N MET A 28 8.60 12.02 -5.58
CA MET A 28 9.22 10.72 -5.37
C MET A 28 9.07 10.33 -3.90
N THR A 29 8.83 9.06 -3.65
CA THR A 29 8.78 8.51 -2.30
C THR A 29 9.63 7.25 -2.21
N TRP A 30 9.99 6.88 -0.99
CA TRP A 30 10.75 5.67 -0.68
C TRP A 30 9.88 4.72 0.12
N ASP A 31 9.79 3.47 -0.28
CA ASP A 31 9.10 2.41 0.45
C ASP A 31 9.75 1.06 0.14
N ASP A 32 9.95 0.24 1.16
CA ASP A 32 10.50 -1.12 1.04
C ASP A 32 11.74 -1.19 0.11
N GLU A 33 12.76 -0.38 0.43
CA GLU A 33 14.04 -0.28 -0.29
C GLU A 33 13.96 0.16 -1.77
N ASN A 34 12.82 0.72 -2.19
CA ASN A 34 12.63 1.17 -3.57
C ASN A 34 12.17 2.63 -3.64
N TYR A 35 12.61 3.33 -4.68
CA TYR A 35 12.05 4.62 -5.07
C TYR A 35 10.82 4.43 -5.95
N TYR A 36 9.80 5.22 -5.66
CA TYR A 36 8.57 5.28 -6.44
C TYR A 36 8.32 6.70 -6.94
N LEU A 37 8.02 6.81 -8.22
CA LEU A 37 7.47 8.02 -8.80
C LEU A 37 5.98 8.09 -8.49
N VAL A 38 5.55 9.14 -7.81
CA VAL A 38 4.14 9.48 -7.59
C VAL A 38 3.71 10.35 -8.76
N ALA A 39 2.81 9.86 -9.57
CA ALA A 39 2.37 10.56 -10.78
C ALA A 39 0.88 10.40 -11.03
N TYR A 40 0.27 11.42 -11.63
CA TYR A 40 -1.10 11.34 -12.09
C TYR A 40 -1.17 10.69 -13.47
N ASP A 41 -2.01 9.69 -13.60
CA ASP A 41 -2.35 9.02 -14.85
C ASP A 41 -3.66 9.60 -15.37
N SER A 42 -3.58 10.50 -16.36
CA SER A 42 -4.75 11.18 -16.93
C SER A 42 -5.76 10.22 -17.58
N LYS A 43 -5.30 9.06 -18.08
CA LYS A 43 -6.20 8.05 -18.67
C LYS A 43 -7.03 7.33 -17.61
N ALA A 44 -6.44 7.12 -16.44
CA ALA A 44 -7.11 6.47 -15.31
C ALA A 44 -7.78 7.48 -14.36
N GLY A 45 -7.42 8.76 -14.43
CA GLY A 45 -7.93 9.83 -13.57
C GLY A 45 -7.48 9.73 -12.11
N ILE A 46 -6.36 9.05 -11.84
CA ILE A 46 -5.87 8.78 -10.46
C ILE A 46 -4.36 8.96 -10.32
N ILE A 47 -3.92 9.14 -9.08
CA ILE A 47 -2.51 9.04 -8.72
C ILE A 47 -2.09 7.57 -8.72
N LYS A 48 -0.96 7.29 -9.35
CA LYS A 48 -0.31 5.97 -9.39
C LYS A 48 1.13 6.06 -8.92
N HIS A 49 1.67 4.90 -8.53
CA HIS A 49 3.06 4.74 -8.14
C HIS A 49 3.78 3.86 -9.17
N TYR A 50 4.94 4.32 -9.60
CA TYR A 50 5.79 3.58 -10.52
C TYR A 50 7.16 3.39 -9.90
N ARG A 51 7.60 2.16 -9.75
CA ARG A 51 8.96 1.87 -9.29
C ARG A 51 9.97 2.42 -10.28
N VAL A 52 10.86 3.28 -9.80
CA VAL A 52 11.81 3.99 -10.66
C VAL A 52 12.79 3.02 -11.34
N ASP A 53 13.20 1.95 -10.64
CA ASP A 53 14.08 0.89 -11.18
C ASP A 53 13.44 0.03 -12.28
N LYS A 54 12.12 0.16 -12.48
CA LYS A 54 11.35 -0.50 -13.55
C LYS A 54 11.05 0.40 -14.75
N MET A 55 11.55 1.63 -14.74
CA MET A 55 11.30 2.62 -15.79
C MET A 55 12.47 2.68 -16.75
N GLU A 56 12.19 2.66 -18.05
CA GLU A 56 13.18 2.82 -19.11
C GLU A 56 12.75 3.86 -20.15
N LYS A 57 13.70 4.36 -20.93
CA LYS A 57 13.49 5.35 -21.99
C LYS A 57 12.65 6.53 -21.49
N ILE A 58 13.05 7.07 -20.34
CA ILE A 58 12.39 8.22 -19.73
C ILE A 58 12.71 9.47 -20.56
N SER A 59 11.68 10.23 -20.89
CA SER A 59 11.79 11.54 -21.51
C SER A 59 10.72 12.47 -20.96
N THR A 60 10.96 13.76 -21.02
CA THR A 60 9.96 14.78 -20.74
C THR A 60 9.21 15.15 -22.02
N LEU A 61 7.98 15.62 -21.88
CA LEU A 61 7.16 16.19 -22.94
C LEU A 61 7.02 17.70 -22.69
N ASP A 62 6.84 18.47 -23.76
CA ASP A 62 6.55 19.92 -23.70
C ASP A 62 5.04 20.16 -23.46
N GLU A 63 4.49 19.45 -22.48
CA GLU A 63 3.10 19.55 -22.10
C GLU A 63 3.01 19.91 -20.60
N GLU A 64 1.99 20.68 -20.24
CA GLU A 64 1.72 20.97 -18.84
C GLU A 64 1.26 19.70 -18.09
N ARG A 65 1.54 19.64 -16.79
CA ARG A 65 1.12 18.52 -15.95
C ARG A 65 -0.36 18.59 -15.67
N ASP A 66 -1.06 17.48 -15.88
CA ASP A 66 -2.44 17.29 -15.44
C ASP A 66 -2.50 16.84 -13.97
N GLY A 67 -3.69 16.96 -13.36
CA GLY A 67 -3.97 16.41 -12.05
C GLY A 67 -3.36 17.16 -10.88
N GLN A 68 -2.97 18.43 -11.06
CA GLN A 68 -2.44 19.29 -10.00
C GLN A 68 -3.38 19.39 -8.80
N GLU A 69 -4.68 19.55 -9.04
CA GLU A 69 -5.69 19.65 -7.98
C GLU A 69 -5.82 18.35 -7.19
N VAL A 70 -5.77 17.21 -7.90
CA VAL A 70 -5.82 15.88 -7.28
C VAL A 70 -4.60 15.66 -6.38
N TYR A 71 -3.41 16.08 -6.87
CA TYR A 71 -2.18 15.95 -6.07
C TYR A 71 -2.16 16.91 -4.88
N GLN A 72 -2.60 18.17 -5.04
CA GLN A 72 -2.65 19.15 -3.95
C GLN A 72 -3.63 18.78 -2.84
N ALA A 73 -4.67 18.01 -3.17
CA ALA A 73 -5.60 17.47 -2.18
C ALA A 73 -5.01 16.35 -1.33
N LEU A 74 -3.83 15.81 -1.71
CA LEU A 74 -3.14 14.75 -0.99
C LEU A 74 -2.15 15.35 0.02
N ASP A 75 -2.30 14.98 1.30
CA ASP A 75 -1.21 15.08 2.26
C ASP A 75 -0.27 13.87 2.02
N MET A 76 0.86 14.10 1.38
CA MET A 76 1.81 13.04 1.02
C MET A 76 2.34 12.27 2.23
N ALA A 77 2.49 12.91 3.39
CA ALA A 77 2.94 12.24 4.60
C ALA A 77 1.87 11.30 5.17
N VAL A 78 0.60 11.68 5.06
CA VAL A 78 -0.53 10.84 5.44
C VAL A 78 -0.75 9.74 4.39
N TYR A 79 -0.67 10.10 3.11
CA TYR A 79 -0.91 9.20 1.99
C TYR A 79 0.06 8.02 1.99
N THR A 80 1.36 8.25 2.14
CA THR A 80 2.37 7.17 2.18
C THR A 80 2.21 6.23 3.38
N ARG A 81 1.75 6.75 4.53
CA ARG A 81 1.50 5.91 5.72
C ARG A 81 0.29 5.00 5.55
N LYS A 82 -0.75 5.46 4.85
CA LYS A 82 -1.97 4.69 4.58
C LYS A 82 -1.78 3.63 3.49
N THR A 83 -0.79 3.83 2.62
CA THR A 83 -0.54 2.98 1.44
C THR A 83 0.50 1.94 1.78
N PHE A 84 0.08 0.70 1.99
CA PHE A 84 0.98 -0.43 2.26
C PHE A 84 1.56 -0.97 0.95
N GLY A 85 2.90 -0.96 0.82
CA GLY A 85 3.60 -1.44 -0.37
C GLY A 85 3.24 -0.67 -1.64
N MET A 86 2.91 0.62 -1.53
CA MET A 86 2.50 1.50 -2.64
C MET A 86 1.31 0.97 -3.46
N PHE A 87 0.43 0.17 -2.85
CA PHE A 87 -0.84 -0.22 -3.46
C PHE A 87 -1.80 0.97 -3.51
N THR A 88 -2.39 1.18 -4.69
CA THR A 88 -3.48 2.15 -4.87
C THR A 88 -4.83 1.44 -4.71
N GLY A 89 -5.78 2.07 -4.03
CA GLY A 89 -7.12 1.52 -3.82
C GLY A 89 -7.98 2.47 -3.00
N GLU A 90 -9.17 2.02 -2.69
CA GLU A 90 -10.09 2.74 -1.82
C GLU A 90 -9.58 2.73 -0.37
N GLU A 91 -9.59 3.90 0.27
CA GLU A 91 -9.30 4.01 1.70
C GLU A 91 -10.51 3.53 2.50
N ILE A 92 -10.27 2.58 3.39
CA ILE A 92 -11.29 2.01 4.28
C ILE A 92 -10.89 2.32 5.72
N LYS A 93 -11.83 2.81 6.50
CA LYS A 93 -11.64 3.02 7.93
C LYS A 93 -11.67 1.68 8.64
N VAL A 94 -10.50 1.22 9.07
CA VAL A 94 -10.34 -0.04 9.79
C VAL A 94 -10.18 0.20 11.29
N GLN A 95 -10.61 -0.79 12.07
CA GLN A 95 -10.36 -0.87 13.50
C GLN A 95 -9.49 -2.10 13.78
N MET A 96 -8.39 -1.89 14.50
CA MET A 96 -7.43 -2.93 14.87
C MET A 96 -7.20 -2.92 16.37
N ARG A 97 -6.89 -4.08 16.92
CA ARG A 97 -6.54 -4.32 18.31
C ARG A 97 -5.13 -4.87 18.39
N PHE A 98 -4.34 -4.38 19.33
CA PHE A 98 -2.93 -4.76 19.52
C PHE A 98 -2.63 -4.96 21.01
N GLU A 99 -1.63 -5.81 21.32
CA GLU A 99 -1.05 -5.83 22.66
C GLU A 99 -0.26 -4.55 22.95
N ASN A 100 -0.25 -4.10 24.21
CA ASN A 100 0.30 -2.79 24.62
C ASN A 100 1.76 -2.56 24.23
N HIS A 101 2.59 -3.61 24.19
CA HIS A 101 4.00 -3.47 23.83
C HIS A 101 4.23 -3.14 22.35
N LEU A 102 3.23 -3.31 21.50
CA LEU A 102 3.28 -3.00 20.07
C LEU A 102 3.01 -1.52 19.75
N VAL A 103 2.76 -0.69 20.77
CA VAL A 103 2.42 0.74 20.56
C VAL A 103 3.46 1.47 19.70
N GLY A 104 4.76 1.22 19.92
CA GLY A 104 5.83 1.82 19.12
C GLY A 104 5.72 1.46 17.64
N ALA A 105 5.60 0.17 17.32
CA ALA A 105 5.47 -0.30 15.93
C ALA A 105 4.21 0.26 15.22
N VAL A 106 3.12 0.43 15.98
CA VAL A 106 1.89 1.03 15.45
C VAL A 106 2.08 2.52 15.17
N LEU A 107 2.70 3.27 16.08
CA LEU A 107 3.01 4.70 15.89
C LEU A 107 3.99 4.93 14.74
N ASP A 108 5.03 4.10 14.64
CA ASP A 108 6.01 4.18 13.55
C ASP A 108 5.35 4.00 12.18
N ARG A 109 4.39 3.09 12.08
CA ARG A 109 3.71 2.80 10.82
C ARG A 109 2.57 3.76 10.51
N LEU A 110 1.69 4.02 11.48
CA LEU A 110 0.45 4.77 11.27
C LEU A 110 0.60 6.27 11.58
N GLY A 111 1.70 6.64 12.23
CA GLY A 111 2.00 8.02 12.65
C GLY A 111 1.59 8.31 14.09
N SER A 112 2.25 9.30 14.69
CA SER A 112 2.03 9.72 16.08
C SER A 112 0.63 10.28 16.35
N GLU A 113 -0.05 10.74 15.30
CA GLU A 113 -1.39 11.34 15.40
C GLU A 113 -2.53 10.30 15.41
N VAL A 114 -2.21 9.00 15.27
CA VAL A 114 -3.23 7.96 15.32
C VAL A 114 -3.85 7.90 16.72
N PHE A 115 -5.18 7.85 16.77
CA PHE A 115 -5.90 7.84 18.05
C PHE A 115 -5.88 6.43 18.65
N ILE A 116 -5.25 6.31 19.81
CA ILE A 116 -5.10 5.06 20.58
C ILE A 116 -6.13 5.05 21.72
N VAL A 117 -6.90 3.98 21.82
CA VAL A 117 -7.87 3.76 22.90
C VAL A 117 -7.46 2.52 23.71
N PRO A 118 -7.18 2.66 25.01
CA PRO A 118 -6.94 1.49 25.86
C PRO A 118 -8.10 0.48 25.81
N ASP A 119 -7.78 -0.80 25.73
CA ASP A 119 -8.73 -1.90 25.69
C ASP A 119 -8.35 -2.96 26.75
N GLY A 120 -8.73 -2.65 27.97
CA GLY A 120 -8.33 -3.42 29.16
C GLY A 120 -6.85 -3.21 29.55
N PRO A 121 -6.30 -4.08 30.39
CA PRO A 121 -4.97 -3.93 30.97
C PRO A 121 -3.83 -4.28 29.99
N ALA A 122 -4.09 -5.06 28.95
CA ALA A 122 -3.06 -5.66 28.10
C ALA A 122 -3.11 -5.20 26.63
N HIS A 123 -4.16 -4.50 26.21
CA HIS A 123 -4.40 -4.18 24.82
C HIS A 123 -4.78 -2.71 24.61
N PHE A 124 -4.68 -2.27 23.37
CA PHE A 124 -5.26 -1.02 22.88
C PHE A 124 -5.89 -1.24 21.51
N THR A 125 -6.77 -0.33 21.12
CA THR A 125 -7.35 -0.29 19.77
C THR A 125 -6.98 1.00 19.07
N VAL A 126 -6.90 0.93 17.74
CA VAL A 126 -6.74 2.08 16.86
C VAL A 126 -7.80 2.06 15.76
N ARG A 127 -8.20 3.26 15.32
CA ARG A 127 -9.03 3.46 14.13
C ARG A 127 -8.29 4.37 13.17
N THR A 128 -8.13 3.92 11.93
CA THR A 128 -7.43 4.69 10.91
C THR A 128 -7.91 4.32 9.52
N ASP A 129 -7.74 5.22 8.57
CA ASP A 129 -8.01 4.93 7.17
C ASP A 129 -6.77 4.27 6.57
N VAL A 130 -6.93 3.15 5.87
CA VAL A 130 -5.87 2.43 5.16
C VAL A 130 -6.37 1.94 3.81
N VAL A 131 -5.44 1.77 2.86
CA VAL A 131 -5.71 1.01 1.64
C VAL A 131 -5.61 -0.48 1.99
N VAL A 132 -6.75 -1.17 2.02
CA VAL A 132 -6.78 -2.61 2.30
C VAL A 132 -6.17 -3.37 1.13
N SER A 133 -5.10 -4.10 1.41
CA SER A 133 -4.29 -4.82 0.42
C SER A 133 -3.67 -6.07 1.05
N PRO A 134 -3.15 -7.02 0.25
CA PRO A 134 -2.37 -8.14 0.79
C PRO A 134 -1.21 -7.71 1.68
N GLN A 135 -0.56 -6.57 1.40
CA GLN A 135 0.53 -6.02 2.21
C GLN A 135 0.03 -5.47 3.54
N PHE A 136 -1.15 -4.85 3.57
CA PHE A 136 -1.79 -4.46 4.83
C PHE A 136 -2.09 -5.69 5.69
N PHE A 137 -2.65 -6.75 5.10
CA PHE A 137 -2.90 -8.00 5.82
C PHE A 137 -1.59 -8.64 6.30
N ALA A 138 -0.56 -8.67 5.45
CA ALA A 138 0.75 -9.21 5.82
C ALA A 138 1.38 -8.43 6.98
N TRP A 139 1.24 -7.10 7.01
CA TRP A 139 1.74 -6.27 8.11
C TRP A 139 1.05 -6.64 9.43
N VAL A 140 -0.27 -6.77 9.45
CA VAL A 140 -1.01 -7.17 10.66
C VAL A 140 -0.63 -8.60 11.07
N LEU A 141 -0.56 -9.54 10.12
CA LEU A 141 -0.16 -10.93 10.36
C LEU A 141 1.28 -11.07 10.87
N GLY A 142 2.16 -10.12 10.54
CA GLY A 142 3.53 -10.08 11.03
C GLY A 142 3.66 -10.02 12.55
N PHE A 143 2.61 -9.57 13.25
CA PHE A 143 2.54 -9.57 14.72
C PHE A 143 1.96 -10.87 15.29
N GLY A 144 1.60 -11.84 14.44
CA GLY A 144 0.99 -13.09 14.87
C GLY A 144 -0.31 -12.87 15.65
N PRO A 145 -0.51 -13.61 16.80
CA PRO A 145 -1.73 -13.49 17.58
C PRO A 145 -1.85 -12.19 18.40
N GLN A 146 -0.84 -11.33 18.37
CA GLN A 146 -0.75 -10.10 19.15
C GLN A 146 -1.45 -8.90 18.49
N ALA A 147 -1.89 -9.07 17.25
CA ALA A 147 -2.64 -8.08 16.50
C ALA A 147 -3.87 -8.69 15.82
N GLN A 148 -4.94 -7.92 15.75
CA GLN A 148 -6.20 -8.37 15.14
C GLN A 148 -6.92 -7.20 14.46
N ILE A 149 -7.46 -7.43 13.26
CA ILE A 149 -8.47 -6.56 12.66
C ILE A 149 -9.81 -6.91 13.29
N ILE A 150 -10.47 -5.92 13.89
CA ILE A 150 -11.76 -6.10 14.57
C ILE A 150 -12.91 -5.37 13.87
N GLY A 151 -12.67 -4.71 12.78
CA GLY A 151 -13.69 -4.07 11.94
C GLY A 151 -13.12 -3.27 10.78
N PRO A 152 -13.93 -3.00 9.76
CA PRO A 152 -15.31 -3.47 9.55
C PRO A 152 -15.38 -4.96 9.12
N ASP A 153 -16.59 -5.53 9.18
CA ASP A 153 -16.78 -6.98 8.97
C ASP A 153 -16.21 -7.50 7.64
N HIS A 154 -16.40 -6.75 6.53
CA HIS A 154 -15.88 -7.17 5.23
C HIS A 154 -14.34 -7.23 5.19
N VAL A 155 -13.64 -6.40 5.96
CA VAL A 155 -12.17 -6.44 6.07
C VAL A 155 -11.73 -7.62 6.95
N VAL A 156 -12.49 -7.90 8.00
CA VAL A 156 -12.27 -9.10 8.86
C VAL A 156 -12.43 -10.38 8.02
N GLU A 157 -13.49 -10.47 7.21
CA GLU A 157 -13.68 -11.61 6.29
C GLU A 157 -12.56 -11.70 5.25
N GLY A 158 -12.15 -10.58 4.65
CA GLY A 158 -11.00 -10.53 3.73
C GLY A 158 -9.71 -11.05 4.37
N MET A 159 -9.47 -10.75 5.65
CA MET A 159 -8.33 -11.30 6.40
C MET A 159 -8.47 -12.81 6.61
N LYS A 160 -9.66 -13.32 6.93
CA LYS A 160 -9.90 -14.76 7.08
C LYS A 160 -9.66 -15.51 5.77
N ASP A 161 -10.13 -14.97 4.65
CA ASP A 161 -9.92 -15.55 3.32
C ASP A 161 -8.43 -15.56 2.98
N HIS A 162 -7.72 -14.47 3.27
CA HIS A 162 -6.27 -14.37 3.07
C HIS A 162 -5.53 -15.43 3.89
N ILE A 163 -5.82 -15.57 5.19
CA ILE A 163 -5.22 -16.58 6.05
C ILE A 163 -5.53 -17.99 5.54
N SER A 164 -6.79 -18.26 5.16
CA SER A 164 -7.23 -19.56 4.69
C SER A 164 -6.52 -19.96 3.40
N SER A 165 -6.37 -19.02 2.46
CA SER A 165 -5.66 -19.27 1.20
C SER A 165 -4.18 -19.57 1.42
N VAL A 166 -3.52 -18.88 2.34
CA VAL A 166 -2.13 -19.15 2.71
C VAL A 166 -2.02 -20.49 3.43
N ALA A 167 -2.89 -20.78 4.41
CA ALA A 167 -2.88 -22.03 5.17
C ALA A 167 -3.08 -23.26 4.26
N ALA A 168 -3.91 -23.15 3.22
CA ALA A 168 -4.11 -24.22 2.25
C ALA A 168 -2.81 -24.67 1.54
N LEU A 169 -1.85 -23.76 1.34
CA LEU A 169 -0.54 -24.08 0.72
C LEU A 169 0.33 -24.97 1.59
N TYR A 170 0.10 -24.97 2.91
CA TYR A 170 0.89 -25.74 3.89
C TYR A 170 0.12 -26.95 4.43
N SER A 171 -1.11 -27.18 3.95
CA SER A 171 -1.86 -28.39 4.29
C SER A 171 -1.27 -29.60 3.57
N PRO A 172 -1.20 -30.79 4.21
CA PRO A 172 -0.75 -32.01 3.53
C PRO A 172 -1.60 -32.25 2.29
N GLN A 173 -0.95 -32.46 1.15
CA GLN A 173 -1.66 -32.94 -0.05
C GLN A 173 -2.11 -34.37 0.24
N ALA A 174 -3.42 -34.62 0.18
CA ALA A 174 -3.99 -35.94 0.35
C ALA A 174 -3.64 -36.85 -0.84
#